data_25c651d1dce9a5b7b0b6c21f35794fca
#
_entry.id   25c651d1dce9a5b7b0b6c21f35794fca
#
_cell.length_a   1.000
_cell.length_b   1.000
_cell.length_c   1.000
_cell.angle_alpha   90.00
_cell.angle_beta   90.00
_cell.angle_gamma   90.00
#
_symmetry.space_group_name_H-M   'P 1'
#
loop_
_entity.id
_entity.type
_entity.pdbx_description
1 polymer ?
#
loop_
_entity_poly.entity_id
_entity_poly.type
_entity_poly.pdbx_seq_one_letter_code
_entity_poly.pdbx_strand_id
1 'polypeptide(L)'
;MVSVVVFEFSVMHCQPLRRALVAQGGIVEELSGGRESAIYRDGEVVYRPLQPWSSTIHLILKHLERAKVDEIPRFLGVNQNQEILSFVAGNTYNYPLVGAIATNDALMSAGKLLRKIHESTASLLEQLDVNAHRWMLDPREPFEVICHGDFTPYNVALLENTVVGVFDFDTAHPAPRIWDLAYSVYCWSPFKTDSNDKLGTISEQVVRAKLFCDSYGTTESEREQLADAMVQRLQALVSFMRSEAENGNESFAENIEQGHLQAYLNDIEYITENKQKIQCALCN
;
A
#
# COMPACT_ATOMS: atom_id res chain seq x y z
N MET A 1 -1.00 -21.57 12.28
CA MET A 1 -0.30 -21.22 11.05
C MET A 1 -0.88 -19.88 10.62
N VAL A 2 -0.14 -18.82 10.80
CA VAL A 2 -0.55 -17.46 10.46
C VAL A 2 0.06 -17.18 9.09
N SER A 3 -0.77 -17.16 8.05
CA SER A 3 -0.32 -16.74 6.72
C SER A 3 -0.11 -15.24 6.76
N VAL A 4 1.10 -14.82 6.60
CA VAL A 4 1.51 -13.43 6.64
C VAL A 4 1.83 -12.95 5.23
N VAL A 5 1.39 -11.78 5.03
CA VAL A 5 1.32 -10.95 3.83
C VAL A 5 2.69 -10.50 3.34
N VAL A 6 3.04 -10.80 2.11
CA VAL A 6 4.28 -10.39 1.43
C VAL A 6 4.02 -9.27 0.42
N PHE A 7 4.86 -8.26 0.41
CA PHE A 7 4.91 -7.26 -0.64
C PHE A 7 5.42 -7.91 -1.93
N GLU A 8 4.59 -8.12 -2.92
CA GLU A 8 5.02 -8.66 -4.20
C GLU A 8 5.75 -7.59 -5.03
N PHE A 9 7.03 -7.84 -5.23
CA PHE A 9 7.71 -7.36 -6.42
C PHE A 9 7.71 -8.50 -7.44
N SER A 10 6.73 -8.53 -8.29
CA SER A 10 6.69 -9.50 -9.39
C SER A 10 7.47 -8.96 -10.57
N VAL A 11 8.71 -9.41 -10.71
CA VAL A 11 9.41 -9.43 -11.98
C VAL A 11 9.12 -10.78 -12.62
N MET A 12 7.94 -10.92 -13.21
CA MET A 12 7.75 -11.97 -14.23
C MET A 12 6.58 -11.61 -15.14
N HIS A 13 6.87 -11.63 -16.44
CA HIS A 13 5.89 -11.77 -17.49
C HIS A 13 5.12 -13.07 -17.28
N CYS A 14 3.97 -13.00 -16.64
CA CYS A 14 3.02 -14.09 -16.65
C CYS A 14 1.69 -13.55 -17.19
N GLN A 15 1.36 -14.01 -18.38
CA GLN A 15 0.00 -13.84 -18.90
C GLN A 15 -0.96 -14.56 -17.94
N PRO A 16 -2.13 -14.00 -17.64
CA PRO A 16 -3.07 -14.59 -16.70
C PRO A 16 -3.59 -15.90 -17.27
N LEU A 17 -3.29 -17.01 -16.60
CA LEU A 17 -4.00 -18.27 -16.79
C LEU A 17 -5.38 -18.10 -16.15
N ARG A 18 -6.36 -17.76 -16.97
CA ARG A 18 -7.78 -17.70 -16.56
C ARG A 18 -8.28 -19.12 -16.27
N ARG A 19 -8.42 -19.49 -15.01
CA ARG A 19 -9.26 -20.62 -14.60
C ARG A 19 -10.63 -20.07 -14.20
N ALA A 20 -11.60 -20.24 -15.08
CA ALA A 20 -13.00 -19.98 -14.76
C ALA A 20 -13.56 -21.18 -13.99
N LEU A 21 -13.95 -20.97 -12.74
CA LEU A 21 -14.83 -21.90 -12.02
C LEU A 21 -16.29 -21.47 -12.23
N VAL A 22 -17.09 -22.32 -12.85
CA VAL A 22 -18.52 -22.07 -13.06
C VAL A 22 -19.25 -22.46 -11.78
N ALA A 23 -19.59 -21.47 -10.95
CA ALA A 23 -20.61 -21.64 -9.91
C ALA A 23 -21.92 -21.03 -10.40
N GLN A 24 -23.03 -21.69 -10.14
CA GLN A 24 -24.40 -21.44 -10.62
C GLN A 24 -24.70 -19.97 -10.99
N GLY A 25 -24.48 -19.60 -12.27
CA GLY A 25 -25.06 -18.41 -12.88
C GLY A 25 -24.13 -17.23 -13.19
N GLY A 26 -22.87 -17.21 -12.80
CA GLY A 26 -21.92 -16.13 -13.07
C GLY A 26 -20.53 -16.64 -13.45
N ILE A 27 -19.77 -15.83 -14.17
CA ILE A 27 -18.33 -16.08 -14.43
C ILE A 27 -17.58 -15.55 -13.21
N VAL A 28 -17.15 -16.45 -12.33
CA VAL A 28 -16.28 -16.11 -11.21
C VAL A 28 -14.85 -16.02 -11.76
N GLU A 29 -14.24 -14.87 -11.64
CA GLU A 29 -12.84 -14.60 -12.04
C GLU A 29 -11.93 -14.72 -10.83
N GLU A 30 -10.90 -15.55 -10.89
CA GLU A 30 -9.83 -15.55 -9.91
C GLU A 30 -8.94 -14.34 -10.15
N LEU A 31 -8.82 -13.47 -9.14
CA LEU A 31 -7.95 -12.30 -9.21
C LEU A 31 -6.52 -12.76 -8.91
N SER A 32 -5.65 -12.60 -9.90
CA SER A 32 -4.21 -12.86 -9.75
C SER A 32 -3.51 -11.60 -9.23
N GLY A 33 -2.60 -11.73 -8.28
CA GLY A 33 -1.75 -10.63 -7.82
C GLY A 33 -1.79 -10.36 -6.32
N GLY A 34 -2.49 -11.19 -5.55
CA GLY A 34 -2.39 -11.18 -4.09
C GLY A 34 -1.63 -12.39 -3.59
N ARG A 35 -1.25 -12.39 -2.33
CA ARG A 35 -0.57 -13.48 -1.61
C ARG A 35 -1.45 -14.67 -1.34
N GLU A 36 -2.73 -14.51 -1.53
CA GLU A 36 -3.71 -15.52 -1.27
C GLU A 36 -4.19 -16.13 -2.57
N SER A 37 -3.87 -17.40 -2.77
CA SER A 37 -4.53 -18.25 -3.73
C SER A 37 -5.97 -18.46 -3.28
N ALA A 38 -6.90 -17.58 -3.59
CA ALA A 38 -8.35 -17.73 -3.39
C ALA A 38 -9.11 -16.40 -3.32
N ILE A 39 -8.67 -15.38 -4.02
CA ILE A 39 -9.45 -14.13 -4.17
C ILE A 39 -10.28 -14.27 -5.44
N TYR A 40 -11.59 -14.18 -5.31
CA TYR A 40 -12.51 -14.34 -6.42
C TYR A 40 -13.37 -13.10 -6.60
N ARG A 41 -13.61 -12.76 -7.86
CA ARG A 41 -14.54 -11.69 -8.25
C ARG A 41 -15.76 -12.27 -8.94
N ASP A 42 -16.94 -11.84 -8.51
CA ASP A 42 -18.21 -12.07 -9.18
C ASP A 42 -18.91 -10.71 -9.40
N GLY A 43 -18.88 -10.22 -10.63
CA GLY A 43 -19.40 -8.89 -10.97
C GLY A 43 -18.70 -7.77 -10.20
N GLU A 44 -19.44 -7.07 -9.35
CA GLU A 44 -18.95 -5.96 -8.52
C GLU A 44 -18.59 -6.39 -7.09
N VAL A 45 -18.42 -7.69 -6.85
CA VAL A 45 -18.15 -8.25 -5.52
C VAL A 45 -16.87 -9.06 -5.53
N VAL A 46 -16.09 -8.91 -4.46
CA VAL A 46 -14.85 -9.65 -4.22
C VAL A 46 -15.02 -10.51 -2.97
N TYR A 47 -14.63 -11.76 -3.08
CA TYR A 47 -14.57 -12.73 -2.00
C TYR A 47 -13.13 -13.07 -1.69
N ARG A 48 -12.72 -12.95 -0.43
CA ARG A 48 -11.39 -13.35 0.01
C ARG A 48 -11.43 -13.99 1.41
N PRO A 49 -10.46 -14.85 1.78
CA PRO A 49 -10.42 -15.48 3.09
C PRO A 49 -10.36 -14.47 4.23
N LEU A 50 -11.03 -14.77 5.35
CA LEU A 50 -10.91 -13.99 6.57
C LEU A 50 -9.53 -14.15 7.19
N GLN A 51 -8.96 -13.04 7.60
CA GLN A 51 -7.70 -12.94 8.33
C GLN A 51 -7.95 -12.61 9.81
N PRO A 52 -6.98 -12.84 10.69
CA PRO A 52 -7.13 -12.50 12.11
C PRO A 52 -7.43 -11.02 12.38
N TRP A 53 -7.04 -10.12 11.48
CA TRP A 53 -7.27 -8.66 11.52
C TRP A 53 -8.50 -8.19 10.72
N SER A 54 -9.16 -9.05 9.95
CA SER A 54 -10.28 -8.65 9.07
C SER A 54 -11.39 -7.88 9.80
N SER A 55 -11.71 -8.26 11.04
CA SER A 55 -12.74 -7.54 11.83
C SER A 55 -12.38 -6.09 12.10
N THR A 56 -11.09 -5.80 12.28
CA THR A 56 -10.57 -4.43 12.45
C THR A 56 -10.65 -3.67 11.14
N ILE A 57 -10.26 -4.30 10.03
CA ILE A 57 -10.37 -3.71 8.69
C ILE A 57 -11.81 -3.40 8.32
N HIS A 58 -12.76 -4.31 8.62
CA HIS A 58 -14.20 -4.05 8.40
C HIS A 58 -14.69 -2.82 9.16
N LEU A 59 -14.21 -2.60 10.37
CA LEU A 59 -14.54 -1.41 11.15
C LEU A 59 -14.00 -0.14 10.49
N ILE A 60 -12.74 -0.17 10.01
CA ILE A 60 -12.11 0.95 9.30
C ILE A 60 -12.88 1.27 8.01
N LEU A 61 -13.15 0.28 7.17
CA LEU A 61 -13.88 0.46 5.92
C LEU A 61 -15.29 1.05 6.13
N LYS A 62 -16.03 0.56 7.14
CA LYS A 62 -17.32 1.11 7.51
C LYS A 62 -17.23 2.56 7.99
N HIS A 63 -16.17 2.92 8.72
CA HIS A 63 -15.95 4.29 9.15
C HIS A 63 -15.65 5.20 7.97
N LEU A 64 -14.75 4.81 7.08
CA LEU A 64 -14.40 5.56 5.87
C LEU A 64 -15.62 5.76 4.96
N GLU A 65 -16.46 4.74 4.79
CA GLU A 65 -17.72 4.84 4.04
C GLU A 65 -18.67 5.90 4.67
N ARG A 66 -18.82 5.90 6.00
CA ARG A 66 -19.62 6.91 6.71
C ARG A 66 -19.04 8.32 6.57
N ALA A 67 -17.71 8.42 6.51
CA ALA A 67 -16.99 9.67 6.28
C ALA A 67 -17.00 10.12 4.80
N LYS A 68 -17.72 9.40 3.92
CA LYS A 68 -17.83 9.72 2.48
C LYS A 68 -16.49 9.63 1.73
N VAL A 69 -15.67 8.67 2.12
CA VAL A 69 -14.53 8.21 1.31
C VAL A 69 -15.07 7.12 0.39
N ASP A 70 -15.39 7.49 -0.84
CA ASP A 70 -16.02 6.58 -1.82
C ASP A 70 -14.97 5.76 -2.60
N GLU A 71 -13.70 6.15 -2.51
CA GLU A 71 -12.57 5.58 -3.24
C GLU A 71 -11.97 4.34 -2.54
N ILE A 72 -12.78 3.57 -1.82
CA ILE A 72 -12.36 2.37 -1.05
C ILE A 72 -13.32 1.20 -1.28
N PRO A 73 -12.92 -0.04 -1.01
CA PRO A 73 -13.84 -1.17 -0.96
C PRO A 73 -14.89 -0.95 0.13
N ARG A 74 -16.15 -1.28 -0.14
CA ARG A 74 -17.19 -1.35 0.87
C ARG A 74 -17.24 -2.74 1.47
N PHE A 75 -17.36 -2.83 2.79
CA PHE A 75 -17.61 -4.09 3.45
C PHE A 75 -19.08 -4.49 3.30
N LEU A 76 -19.35 -5.59 2.60
CA LEU A 76 -20.69 -6.06 2.29
C LEU A 76 -21.16 -7.18 3.24
N GLY A 77 -20.23 -7.91 3.86
CA GLY A 77 -20.57 -8.97 4.79
C GLY A 77 -19.51 -10.05 4.93
N VAL A 78 -19.90 -11.13 5.58
CA VAL A 78 -19.10 -12.34 5.75
C VAL A 78 -19.96 -13.53 5.37
N ASN A 79 -19.40 -14.48 4.63
CA ASN A 79 -20.01 -15.76 4.31
C ASN A 79 -19.05 -16.89 4.66
N GLN A 80 -19.42 -17.73 5.63
CA GLN A 80 -18.56 -18.79 6.17
C GLN A 80 -17.21 -18.24 6.63
N ASN A 81 -16.13 -18.56 5.92
CA ASN A 81 -14.77 -18.14 6.25
C ASN A 81 -14.22 -17.10 5.25
N GLN A 82 -15.09 -16.40 4.53
CA GLN A 82 -14.74 -15.37 3.56
C GLN A 82 -15.38 -14.04 3.92
N GLU A 83 -14.65 -12.96 3.72
CA GLU A 83 -15.21 -11.61 3.69
C GLU A 83 -15.68 -11.27 2.28
N ILE A 84 -16.70 -10.42 2.22
CA ILE A 84 -17.33 -9.95 1.00
C ILE A 84 -17.14 -8.44 0.93
N LEU A 85 -16.42 -8.00 -0.10
CA LEU A 85 -16.11 -6.59 -0.35
C LEU A 85 -16.67 -6.13 -1.70
N SER A 86 -16.92 -4.84 -1.87
CA SER A 86 -17.17 -4.32 -3.22
C SER A 86 -15.88 -4.30 -4.03
N PHE A 87 -16.00 -4.53 -5.33
CA PHE A 87 -14.88 -4.36 -6.26
C PHE A 87 -14.59 -2.86 -6.45
N VAL A 88 -13.31 -2.50 -6.45
CA VAL A 88 -12.84 -1.15 -6.79
C VAL A 88 -12.54 -1.12 -8.28
N ALA A 89 -13.42 -0.49 -9.05
CA ALA A 89 -13.33 -0.47 -10.50
C ALA A 89 -12.26 0.51 -10.99
N GLY A 90 -11.52 0.11 -12.03
CA GLY A 90 -10.48 0.90 -12.68
C GLY A 90 -9.33 0.04 -13.18
N ASN A 91 -8.37 0.68 -13.84
CA ASN A 91 -7.15 0.00 -14.29
C ASN A 91 -6.13 -0.08 -13.17
N THR A 92 -5.56 -1.25 -12.97
CA THR A 92 -4.48 -1.48 -12.00
C THR A 92 -3.14 -1.59 -12.71
N TYR A 93 -2.08 -1.25 -12.02
CA TYR A 93 -0.73 -1.18 -12.56
C TYR A 93 0.25 -1.85 -11.60
N ASN A 94 1.43 -2.18 -12.12
CA ASN A 94 2.56 -2.65 -11.34
C ASN A 94 3.84 -1.99 -11.88
N TYR A 95 4.97 -2.25 -11.24
CA TYR A 95 6.26 -1.83 -11.79
C TYR A 95 6.60 -2.59 -13.08
N PRO A 96 7.30 -1.95 -14.03
CA PRO A 96 7.70 -0.54 -14.03
C PRO A 96 6.52 0.42 -14.17
N LEU A 97 6.58 1.59 -13.52
CA LEU A 97 5.55 2.60 -13.64
C LEU A 97 5.57 3.22 -15.04
N VAL A 98 4.61 2.83 -15.89
CA VAL A 98 4.48 3.33 -17.26
C VAL A 98 3.04 3.70 -17.59
N GLY A 99 2.85 4.61 -18.52
CA GLY A 99 1.51 5.07 -18.94
C GLY A 99 0.82 5.93 -17.87
N ALA A 100 -0.46 5.68 -17.65
CA ALA A 100 -1.32 6.49 -16.78
C ALA A 100 -0.79 6.64 -15.36
N ILE A 101 -0.31 5.54 -14.76
CA ILE A 101 0.20 5.52 -13.37
C ILE A 101 1.46 6.38 -13.18
N ALA A 102 2.25 6.58 -14.24
CA ALA A 102 3.47 7.40 -14.20
C ALA A 102 3.20 8.91 -14.30
N THR A 103 1.96 9.32 -14.63
CA THR A 103 1.61 10.73 -14.84
C THR A 103 1.60 11.54 -13.54
N ASN A 104 1.76 12.87 -13.68
CA ASN A 104 1.62 13.78 -12.54
C ASN A 104 0.17 13.79 -12.00
N ASP A 105 -0.82 13.63 -12.84
CA ASP A 105 -2.23 13.61 -12.41
C ASP A 105 -2.52 12.41 -11.51
N ALA A 106 -2.01 11.22 -11.86
CA ALA A 106 -2.10 10.03 -11.02
C ALA A 106 -1.41 10.26 -9.67
N LEU A 107 -0.21 10.80 -9.70
CA LEU A 107 0.57 11.12 -8.50
C LEU A 107 -0.16 12.11 -7.57
N MET A 108 -0.69 13.20 -8.14
CA MET A 108 -1.42 14.23 -7.38
C MET A 108 -2.73 13.71 -6.82
N SER A 109 -3.47 12.91 -7.58
CA SER A 109 -4.73 12.32 -7.10
C SER A 109 -4.47 11.30 -5.98
N ALA A 110 -3.37 10.54 -6.07
CA ALA A 110 -2.94 9.64 -5.00
C ALA A 110 -2.63 10.40 -3.70
N GLY A 111 -1.85 11.47 -3.76
CA GLY A 111 -1.53 12.29 -2.58
C GLY A 111 -2.79 12.87 -1.91
N LYS A 112 -3.73 13.37 -2.71
CA LYS A 112 -5.02 13.88 -2.20
C LYS A 112 -5.87 12.78 -1.55
N LEU A 113 -5.92 11.59 -2.16
CA LEU A 113 -6.68 10.46 -1.61
C LEU A 113 -6.08 9.97 -0.29
N LEU A 114 -4.76 9.83 -0.19
CA LEU A 114 -4.10 9.47 1.06
C LEU A 114 -4.42 10.49 2.18
N ARG A 115 -4.39 11.80 1.86
CA ARG A 115 -4.79 12.84 2.83
C ARG A 115 -6.23 12.66 3.29
N LYS A 116 -7.17 12.42 2.36
CA LYS A 116 -8.59 12.21 2.67
C LYS A 116 -8.80 11.01 3.62
N ILE A 117 -8.06 9.91 3.40
CA ILE A 117 -8.09 8.73 4.27
C ILE A 117 -7.56 9.08 5.66
N HIS A 118 -6.40 9.75 5.75
CA HIS A 118 -5.79 10.12 7.03
C HIS A 118 -6.67 11.05 7.86
N GLU A 119 -7.27 12.08 7.24
CA GLU A 119 -8.19 12.97 7.96
C GLU A 119 -9.42 12.22 8.48
N SER A 120 -9.93 11.28 7.68
CA SER A 120 -11.09 10.49 8.08
C SER A 120 -10.74 9.51 9.20
N THR A 121 -9.61 8.85 9.15
CA THR A 121 -9.20 7.85 10.16
C THR A 121 -8.71 8.46 11.47
N ALA A 122 -8.26 9.72 11.48
CA ALA A 122 -7.92 10.43 12.71
C ALA A 122 -9.12 10.48 13.68
N SER A 123 -10.32 10.76 13.17
CA SER A 123 -11.55 10.80 13.99
C SER A 123 -11.99 9.42 14.50
N LEU A 124 -11.66 8.34 13.79
CA LEU A 124 -11.88 6.98 14.27
C LEU A 124 -10.95 6.66 15.43
N LEU A 125 -9.70 7.05 15.29
CA LEU A 125 -8.64 6.77 16.26
C LEU A 125 -8.92 7.39 17.63
N GLU A 126 -9.56 8.57 17.69
CA GLU A 126 -9.99 9.21 18.93
C GLU A 126 -10.98 8.37 19.74
N GLN A 127 -11.69 7.45 19.09
CA GLN A 127 -12.74 6.61 19.68
C GLN A 127 -12.33 5.14 19.82
N LEU A 128 -11.14 4.78 19.32
CA LEU A 128 -10.69 3.41 19.20
C LEU A 128 -9.72 3.03 20.34
N ASP A 129 -10.03 1.96 21.05
CA ASP A 129 -9.02 1.31 21.87
C ASP A 129 -8.10 0.47 20.99
N VAL A 130 -6.92 0.99 20.68
CA VAL A 130 -5.94 0.37 19.78
C VAL A 130 -5.57 -1.04 20.23
N ASN A 131 -5.51 -1.29 21.56
CA ASN A 131 -5.11 -2.58 22.14
C ASN A 131 -6.24 -3.63 22.11
N ALA A 132 -7.47 -3.20 21.95
CA ALA A 132 -8.63 -4.10 21.83
C ALA A 132 -8.77 -4.71 20.42
N HIS A 133 -7.97 -4.26 19.46
CA HIS A 133 -8.03 -4.67 18.07
C HIS A 133 -6.81 -5.48 17.63
N ARG A 134 -7.00 -6.33 16.64
CA ARG A 134 -5.90 -7.06 16.01
C ARG A 134 -5.46 -6.33 14.75
N TRP A 135 -4.17 -6.09 14.66
CA TRP A 135 -3.49 -5.47 13.54
C TRP A 135 -2.56 -6.48 12.89
N MET A 136 -2.36 -6.37 11.59
CA MET A 136 -1.36 -7.16 10.89
C MET A 136 0.06 -6.64 11.19
N LEU A 137 0.21 -5.31 11.15
CA LEU A 137 1.43 -4.62 11.54
C LEU A 137 1.25 -3.96 12.91
N ASP A 138 2.29 -3.98 13.72
CA ASP A 138 2.24 -3.40 15.07
C ASP A 138 1.96 -1.90 15.01
N PRO A 139 1.02 -1.39 15.84
CA PRO A 139 0.79 0.04 16.00
C PRO A 139 2.06 0.78 16.42
N ARG A 140 2.26 2.00 15.93
CA ARG A 140 3.45 2.82 16.16
C ARG A 140 3.09 4.20 16.69
N GLU A 141 3.51 4.49 17.93
CA GLU A 141 3.31 5.81 18.50
C GLU A 141 4.19 6.91 17.86
N PRO A 142 3.74 8.17 17.84
CA PRO A 142 2.41 8.63 18.26
C PRO A 142 1.31 8.22 17.27
N PHE A 143 0.13 7.86 17.81
CA PHE A 143 -1.01 7.52 16.98
C PHE A 143 -1.69 8.79 16.48
N GLU A 144 -1.47 9.13 15.21
CA GLU A 144 -2.07 10.32 14.59
C GLU A 144 -3.24 9.95 13.64
N VAL A 145 -3.09 8.83 12.95
CA VAL A 145 -4.07 8.30 12.00
C VAL A 145 -4.05 6.77 12.01
N ILE A 146 -5.00 6.15 11.33
CA ILE A 146 -4.83 4.77 10.90
C ILE A 146 -4.26 4.84 9.48
N CYS A 147 -2.98 4.51 9.36
CA CYS A 147 -2.27 4.41 8.10
C CYS A 147 -2.87 3.32 7.22
N HIS A 148 -2.77 3.46 5.89
CA HIS A 148 -3.01 2.35 4.99
C HIS A 148 -1.89 1.30 5.11
N GLY A 149 -0.66 1.76 5.32
CA GLY A 149 0.53 0.93 5.51
C GLY A 149 1.16 0.43 4.20
N ASP A 150 0.38 0.37 3.11
CA ASP A 150 0.83 -0.02 1.76
C ASP A 150 0.12 0.78 0.66
N PHE A 151 0.08 2.11 0.81
CA PHE A 151 -0.52 3.01 -0.17
C PHE A 151 0.43 3.21 -1.36
N THR A 152 0.42 2.27 -2.27
CA THR A 152 1.39 2.12 -3.37
C THR A 152 0.72 2.18 -4.74
N PRO A 153 1.47 2.39 -5.83
CA PRO A 153 0.94 2.41 -7.18
C PRO A 153 0.23 1.11 -7.62
N TYR A 154 0.57 -0.04 -7.01
CA TYR A 154 -0.04 -1.33 -7.34
C TYR A 154 -1.31 -1.64 -6.52
N ASN A 155 -1.61 -0.87 -5.47
CA ASN A 155 -2.80 -1.00 -4.64
C ASN A 155 -3.87 0.05 -4.94
N VAL A 156 -3.82 0.66 -6.12
CA VAL A 156 -4.80 1.66 -6.56
C VAL A 156 -5.42 1.30 -7.90
N ALA A 157 -6.62 1.81 -8.14
CA ALA A 157 -7.31 1.75 -9.41
C ALA A 157 -7.38 3.14 -10.05
N LEU A 158 -7.10 3.24 -11.35
CA LEU A 158 -7.16 4.47 -12.11
C LEU A 158 -8.30 4.46 -13.13
N LEU A 159 -8.92 5.62 -13.29
CA LEU A 159 -9.71 5.93 -14.47
C LEU A 159 -8.99 7.06 -15.23
N GLU A 160 -8.63 6.77 -16.47
CA GLU A 160 -7.69 7.61 -17.23
C GLU A 160 -6.39 7.84 -16.45
N ASN A 161 -6.05 9.09 -16.09
CA ASN A 161 -4.86 9.45 -15.32
C ASN A 161 -5.16 9.80 -13.85
N THR A 162 -6.33 9.42 -13.34
CA THR A 162 -6.76 9.79 -11.99
C THR A 162 -6.93 8.53 -11.14
N VAL A 163 -6.35 8.52 -9.95
CA VAL A 163 -6.64 7.49 -8.94
C VAL A 163 -8.09 7.66 -8.47
N VAL A 164 -8.89 6.63 -8.68
CA VAL A 164 -10.31 6.60 -8.32
C VAL A 164 -10.62 5.61 -7.21
N GLY A 165 -9.62 4.84 -6.79
CA GLY A 165 -9.79 3.92 -5.69
C GLY A 165 -8.47 3.35 -5.17
N VAL A 166 -8.51 2.91 -3.92
CA VAL A 166 -7.43 2.18 -3.25
C VAL A 166 -7.99 0.95 -2.58
N PHE A 167 -7.25 -0.13 -2.57
CA PHE A 167 -7.64 -1.42 -1.99
C PHE A 167 -6.48 -2.04 -1.21
N ASP A 168 -6.70 -3.21 -0.61
CA ASP A 168 -5.72 -3.95 0.21
C ASP A 168 -5.33 -3.21 1.51
N PHE A 169 -6.32 -3.06 2.40
CA PHE A 169 -6.18 -2.43 3.71
C PHE A 169 -5.59 -3.35 4.79
N ASP A 170 -5.11 -4.54 4.47
CA ASP A 170 -4.66 -5.52 5.46
C ASP A 170 -3.54 -4.99 6.36
N THR A 171 -2.65 -4.19 5.79
CA THR A 171 -1.54 -3.56 6.50
C THR A 171 -1.93 -2.30 7.28
N ALA A 172 -3.22 -1.92 7.29
CA ALA A 172 -3.65 -0.72 7.99
C ALA A 172 -3.40 -0.86 9.51
N HIS A 173 -2.81 0.17 10.11
CA HIS A 173 -2.49 0.22 11.52
C HIS A 173 -2.34 1.66 12.03
N PRO A 174 -2.57 1.92 13.33
CA PRO A 174 -2.32 3.22 13.93
C PRO A 174 -0.84 3.61 13.89
N ALA A 175 -0.53 4.79 13.35
CA ALA A 175 0.84 5.30 13.29
C ALA A 175 0.87 6.83 13.06
N PRO A 176 2.05 7.49 13.12
CA PRO A 176 2.21 8.85 12.66
C PRO A 176 1.95 8.96 11.15
N ARG A 177 1.39 10.09 10.70
CA ARG A 177 1.15 10.37 9.26
C ARG A 177 2.40 10.18 8.41
N ILE A 178 3.53 10.63 8.93
CA ILE A 178 4.82 10.54 8.23
C ILE A 178 5.26 9.10 7.95
N TRP A 179 4.79 8.13 8.75
CA TRP A 179 5.10 6.72 8.56
C TRP A 179 4.50 6.15 7.27
N ASP A 180 3.26 6.50 6.98
CA ASP A 180 2.57 6.12 5.74
C ASP A 180 3.04 6.94 4.53
N LEU A 181 3.21 8.26 4.73
CA LEU A 181 3.79 9.15 3.74
C LEU A 181 5.16 8.68 3.26
N ALA A 182 6.03 8.25 4.16
CA ALA A 182 7.37 7.79 3.85
C ALA A 182 7.34 6.63 2.85
N TYR A 183 6.51 5.63 3.09
CA TYR A 183 6.39 4.49 2.20
C TYR A 183 5.70 4.85 0.89
N SER A 184 4.63 5.63 0.97
CA SER A 184 3.93 6.10 -0.21
C SER A 184 4.83 6.91 -1.13
N VAL A 185 5.58 7.88 -0.61
CA VAL A 185 6.51 8.69 -1.40
C VAL A 185 7.63 7.84 -1.99
N TYR A 186 8.19 6.91 -1.22
CA TYR A 186 9.20 5.97 -1.72
C TYR A 186 8.69 5.17 -2.93
N CYS A 187 7.44 4.71 -2.90
CA CYS A 187 6.84 3.92 -3.98
C CYS A 187 6.36 4.78 -5.17
N TRP A 188 5.71 5.91 -4.91
CA TRP A 188 5.14 6.77 -5.94
C TRP A 188 6.18 7.64 -6.67
N SER A 189 7.32 7.89 -6.03
CA SER A 189 8.45 8.63 -6.60
C SER A 189 9.68 7.75 -6.72
N PRO A 190 9.57 6.54 -7.28
CA PRO A 190 10.36 5.35 -7.02
C PRO A 190 11.83 5.63 -6.68
N PHE A 191 12.13 5.86 -5.38
CA PHE A 191 13.50 5.98 -4.86
C PHE A 191 14.17 4.60 -4.83
N LYS A 192 14.18 3.95 -5.97
CA LYS A 192 14.62 2.57 -6.16
C LYS A 192 15.88 2.50 -6.98
N THR A 193 16.69 1.48 -6.72
CA THR A 193 17.95 1.21 -7.41
C THR A 193 17.79 0.18 -8.51
N ASP A 194 16.83 -0.74 -8.38
CA ASP A 194 16.53 -1.72 -9.41
C ASP A 194 16.08 -1.04 -10.71
N SER A 195 16.63 -1.50 -11.83
CA SER A 195 16.43 -0.88 -13.15
C SER A 195 14.99 -1.00 -13.67
N ASN A 196 14.26 -2.04 -13.26
CA ASN A 196 12.87 -2.25 -13.63
C ASN A 196 11.93 -1.36 -12.81
N ASP A 197 12.25 -1.16 -11.54
CA ASP A 197 11.39 -0.43 -10.59
C ASP A 197 11.68 1.06 -10.56
N LYS A 198 12.88 1.45 -10.94
CA LYS A 198 13.34 2.85 -10.94
C LYS A 198 12.60 3.68 -11.99
N LEU A 199 12.18 4.87 -11.59
CA LEU A 199 11.62 5.86 -12.51
C LEU A 199 12.46 7.15 -12.48
N GLY A 200 13.24 7.36 -13.55
CA GLY A 200 14.06 8.54 -13.74
C GLY A 200 15.31 8.63 -12.85
N THR A 201 15.89 9.81 -12.84
CA THR A 201 17.05 10.20 -12.03
C THR A 201 16.63 10.67 -10.64
N ILE A 202 17.56 10.76 -9.70
CA ILE A 202 17.28 11.34 -8.37
C ILE A 202 16.63 12.74 -8.44
N SER A 203 16.98 13.55 -9.42
CA SER A 203 16.38 14.88 -9.60
C SER A 203 14.92 14.81 -10.01
N GLU A 204 14.55 13.86 -10.87
CA GLU A 204 13.18 13.62 -11.28
C GLU A 204 12.37 12.98 -10.16
N GLN A 205 12.96 12.04 -9.42
CA GLN A 205 12.32 11.40 -8.25
C GLN A 205 11.98 12.46 -7.19
N VAL A 206 12.88 13.39 -6.92
CA VAL A 206 12.64 14.47 -5.94
C VAL A 206 11.53 15.41 -6.39
N VAL A 207 11.45 15.74 -7.68
CA VAL A 207 10.34 16.55 -8.23
C VAL A 207 9.02 15.84 -8.05
N ARG A 208 8.97 14.53 -8.30
CA ARG A 208 7.77 13.72 -8.06
C ARG A 208 7.40 13.67 -6.57
N ALA A 209 8.38 13.46 -5.69
CA ALA A 209 8.18 13.46 -4.25
C ALA A 209 7.60 14.77 -3.75
N LYS A 210 8.14 15.91 -4.22
CA LYS A 210 7.62 17.23 -3.90
C LYS A 210 6.18 17.39 -4.35
N LEU A 211 5.85 16.97 -5.57
CA LEU A 211 4.50 17.04 -6.11
C LEU A 211 3.50 16.18 -5.30
N PHE A 212 3.90 14.99 -4.86
CA PHE A 212 3.10 14.16 -3.97
C PHE A 212 2.86 14.85 -2.62
N CYS A 213 3.93 15.37 -2.01
CA CYS A 213 3.88 16.10 -0.75
C CYS A 213 3.00 17.36 -0.84
N ASP A 214 3.13 18.15 -1.92
CA ASP A 214 2.29 19.33 -2.18
C ASP A 214 0.81 18.93 -2.29
N SER A 215 0.53 17.85 -2.98
CA SER A 215 -0.84 17.36 -3.20
C SER A 215 -1.47 16.76 -1.95
N TYR A 216 -0.68 16.11 -1.11
CA TYR A 216 -1.09 15.63 0.22
C TYR A 216 -1.28 16.82 1.19
N GLY A 217 -0.51 17.88 1.05
CA GLY A 217 -0.50 19.03 1.96
C GLY A 217 0.38 18.79 3.20
N THR A 218 1.61 18.31 2.97
CA THR A 218 2.60 18.11 4.04
C THR A 218 3.03 19.44 4.67
N THR A 219 3.26 19.41 5.98
CA THR A 219 3.89 20.49 6.73
C THR A 219 5.40 20.56 6.42
N GLU A 220 6.04 21.70 6.72
CA GLU A 220 7.48 21.86 6.59
C GLU A 220 8.24 20.81 7.43
N SER A 221 7.81 20.62 8.67
CA SER A 221 8.41 19.62 9.57
C SER A 221 8.33 18.18 9.04
N GLU A 222 7.20 17.79 8.41
CA GLU A 222 7.10 16.49 7.75
C GLU A 222 8.05 16.36 6.58
N ARG A 223 8.24 17.44 5.78
CA ARG A 223 9.18 17.44 4.63
C ARG A 223 10.63 17.30 5.09
N GLU A 224 11.02 17.99 6.15
CA GLU A 224 12.36 17.90 6.74
C GLU A 224 12.68 16.47 7.21
N GLN A 225 11.71 15.77 7.76
CA GLN A 225 11.85 14.43 8.32
C GLN A 225 11.67 13.31 7.29
N LEU A 226 11.11 13.58 6.10
CA LEU A 226 10.62 12.56 5.19
C LEU A 226 11.72 11.58 4.72
N ALA A 227 12.92 12.08 4.42
CA ALA A 227 14.02 11.23 3.98
C ALA A 227 14.45 10.23 5.08
N ASP A 228 14.52 10.68 6.33
CA ASP A 228 14.81 9.81 7.48
C ASP A 228 13.68 8.82 7.73
N ALA A 229 12.43 9.26 7.60
CA ALA A 229 11.27 8.41 7.75
C ALA A 229 11.22 7.31 6.67
N MET A 230 11.60 7.61 5.41
CA MET A 230 11.72 6.60 4.34
C MET A 230 12.74 5.53 4.73
N VAL A 231 13.93 5.92 5.18
CA VAL A 231 14.96 4.98 5.64
C VAL A 231 14.45 4.11 6.78
N GLN A 232 13.86 4.72 7.82
CA GLN A 232 13.31 3.98 8.98
C GLN A 232 12.19 3.03 8.57
N ARG A 233 11.33 3.44 7.65
CA ARG A 233 10.22 2.60 7.15
C ARG A 233 10.73 1.38 6.39
N LEU A 234 11.77 1.55 5.56
CA LEU A 234 12.40 0.45 4.83
C LEU A 234 13.20 -0.47 5.78
N GLN A 235 13.88 0.08 6.78
CA GLN A 235 14.54 -0.73 7.83
C GLN A 235 13.55 -1.59 8.58
N ALA A 236 12.39 -1.06 8.93
CA ALA A 236 11.32 -1.82 9.57
C ALA A 236 10.79 -2.95 8.65
N LEU A 237 10.65 -2.67 7.34
CA LEU A 237 10.27 -3.69 6.36
C LEU A 237 11.31 -4.81 6.26
N VAL A 238 12.60 -4.47 6.16
CA VAL A 238 13.70 -5.44 6.14
C VAL A 238 13.70 -6.31 7.39
N SER A 239 13.50 -5.69 8.57
CA SER A 239 13.43 -6.42 9.84
C SER A 239 12.24 -7.36 9.90
N PHE A 240 11.09 -6.91 9.42
CA PHE A 240 9.87 -7.71 9.33
C PHE A 240 10.06 -8.92 8.39
N MET A 241 10.61 -8.71 7.18
CA MET A 241 10.88 -9.79 6.24
C MET A 241 11.79 -10.87 6.81
N ARG A 242 12.85 -10.47 7.53
CA ARG A 242 13.76 -11.41 8.19
C ARG A 242 13.07 -12.22 9.29
N SER A 243 12.32 -11.53 10.15
CA SER A 243 11.58 -12.17 11.23
C SER A 243 10.56 -13.19 10.72
N GLU A 244 9.84 -12.85 9.66
CA GLU A 244 8.88 -13.76 9.05
C GLU A 244 9.53 -14.99 8.43
N ALA A 245 10.64 -14.82 7.70
CA ALA A 245 11.40 -15.93 7.13
C ALA A 245 11.96 -16.84 8.23
N GLU A 246 12.52 -16.26 9.32
CA GLU A 246 13.02 -17.00 10.49
C GLU A 246 11.90 -17.76 11.21
N ASN A 247 10.68 -17.23 11.22
CA ASN A 247 9.48 -17.87 11.79
C ASN A 247 8.87 -18.93 10.86
N GLY A 248 9.49 -19.24 9.73
CA GLY A 248 9.10 -20.30 8.82
C GLY A 248 8.06 -19.90 7.75
N ASN A 249 7.91 -18.60 7.50
CA ASN A 249 7.09 -18.14 6.39
C ASN A 249 7.84 -18.33 5.07
N GLU A 250 7.46 -19.37 4.32
CA GLU A 250 8.12 -19.77 3.08
C GLU A 250 8.11 -18.66 2.03
N SER A 251 7.02 -17.91 1.90
CA SER A 251 6.93 -16.82 0.92
C SER A 251 7.95 -15.71 1.19
N PHE A 252 8.23 -15.39 2.47
CA PHE A 252 9.28 -14.42 2.80
C PHE A 252 10.67 -14.97 2.57
N ALA A 253 10.91 -16.25 2.85
CA ALA A 253 12.17 -16.90 2.55
C ALA A 253 12.46 -16.87 1.04
N GLU A 254 11.48 -17.22 0.21
CA GLU A 254 11.57 -17.14 -1.25
C GLU A 254 11.85 -15.71 -1.75
N ASN A 255 11.17 -14.70 -1.22
CA ASN A 255 11.42 -13.30 -1.58
C ASN A 255 12.84 -12.84 -1.22
N ILE A 256 13.37 -13.30 -0.10
CA ILE A 256 14.77 -13.03 0.28
C ILE A 256 15.73 -13.70 -0.71
N GLU A 257 15.49 -14.95 -1.07
CA GLU A 257 16.29 -15.68 -2.07
C GLU A 257 16.23 -15.03 -3.46
N GLN A 258 15.08 -14.48 -3.84
CA GLN A 258 14.89 -13.72 -5.08
C GLN A 258 15.57 -12.34 -5.08
N GLY A 259 16.16 -11.92 -3.97
CA GLY A 259 16.93 -10.68 -3.86
C GLY A 259 16.13 -9.45 -3.43
N HIS A 260 14.86 -9.58 -3.07
CA HIS A 260 14.03 -8.44 -2.68
C HIS A 260 14.57 -7.73 -1.43
N LEU A 261 15.05 -8.48 -0.45
CA LEU A 261 15.68 -7.90 0.74
C LEU A 261 16.93 -7.07 0.38
N GLN A 262 17.76 -7.57 -0.55
CA GLN A 262 18.95 -6.84 -1.00
C GLN A 262 18.57 -5.56 -1.76
N ALA A 263 17.50 -5.59 -2.55
CA ALA A 263 16.98 -4.40 -3.22
C ALA A 263 16.60 -3.31 -2.20
N TYR A 264 15.88 -3.65 -1.12
CA TYR A 264 15.57 -2.67 -0.07
C TYR A 264 16.81 -2.15 0.65
N LEU A 265 17.82 -2.98 0.90
CA LEU A 265 19.07 -2.51 1.50
C LEU A 265 19.81 -1.51 0.59
N ASN A 266 19.84 -1.79 -0.71
CA ASN A 266 20.42 -0.87 -1.71
C ASN A 266 19.63 0.45 -1.78
N ASP A 267 18.30 0.39 -1.68
CA ASP A 267 17.44 1.57 -1.71
C ASP A 267 17.60 2.43 -0.44
N ILE A 268 17.81 1.79 0.73
CA ILE A 268 18.15 2.48 1.98
C ILE A 268 19.47 3.25 1.82
N GLU A 269 20.50 2.61 1.26
CA GLU A 269 21.79 3.26 0.99
C GLU A 269 21.62 4.43 0.02
N TYR A 270 20.92 4.21 -1.08
CA TYR A 270 20.63 5.23 -2.09
C TYR A 270 19.90 6.46 -1.52
N ILE A 271 18.88 6.26 -0.69
CA ILE A 271 18.15 7.36 -0.03
C ILE A 271 19.08 8.08 0.95
N THR A 272 19.88 7.34 1.71
CA THR A 272 20.81 7.91 2.70
C THR A 272 21.87 8.77 2.03
N GLU A 273 22.48 8.33 0.95
CA GLU A 273 23.46 9.10 0.18
C GLU A 273 22.86 10.37 -0.45
N ASN A 274 21.59 10.32 -0.83
CA ASN A 274 20.91 11.44 -1.45
C ASN A 274 20.06 12.29 -0.47
N LYS A 275 20.12 12.01 0.83
CA LYS A 275 19.28 12.62 1.86
C LYS A 275 19.25 14.15 1.78
N GLN A 276 20.41 14.79 1.74
CA GLN A 276 20.51 16.25 1.69
C GLN A 276 19.82 16.83 0.44
N LYS A 277 20.00 16.17 -0.71
CA LYS A 277 19.36 16.58 -1.96
C LYS A 277 17.84 16.46 -1.89
N ILE A 278 17.34 15.35 -1.28
CA ILE A 278 15.92 15.11 -1.09
C ILE A 278 15.34 16.19 -0.18
N GLN A 279 15.91 16.42 1.00
CA GLN A 279 15.45 17.42 1.97
C GLN A 279 15.44 18.84 1.38
N CYS A 280 16.54 19.27 0.77
CA CYS A 280 16.60 20.60 0.16
C CYS A 280 15.52 20.84 -0.89
N ALA A 281 15.20 19.84 -1.70
CA ALA A 281 14.22 20.00 -2.75
C ALA A 281 12.76 19.89 -2.26
N LEU A 282 12.51 19.20 -1.16
CA LEU A 282 11.18 19.12 -0.55
C LEU A 282 10.81 20.40 0.22
N CYS A 283 11.80 21.12 0.77
CA CYS A 283 11.59 22.34 1.58
C CYS A 283 11.63 23.64 0.76
N ASN A 284 12.13 23.60 -0.48
CA ASN A 284 12.14 24.73 -1.43
C ASN A 284 10.96 24.65 -2.39
#